data_c8686a687ea3e6e9fa546e809c154f29
#
_entry.id   c8686a687ea3e6e9fa546e809c154f29
#
_cell.length_a   1.000
_cell.length_b   1.000
_cell.length_c   1.000
_cell.angle_alpha   90.00
_cell.angle_beta   90.00
_cell.angle_gamma   90.00
#
_symmetry.space_group_name_H-M   'P 1'
#
loop_
_entity.id
_entity.type
_entity.pdbx_description
1 polymer ?
#
loop_
_entity_poly.entity_id
_entity_poly.type
_entity_poly.pdbx_seq_one_letter_code
_entity_poly.pdbx_strand_id
1 'polypeptide(L)'
;MIKILNANEVEPDWFTGRNFTDANEVVQEVIKDVIENGDAALKKYGAKFDVSAPASFLIAESDLKAAAEKLKKDHPETYDAVCYSHELAFKFASRQKDSFDDFEMEIAPGMFTGQKTIPVERAGVYVPAGRFPLVSTVVMTVTPAAAAGVDEIVMCTPPRVHPDDKAKAEAAGLGVPGKPFAGGKPYADEGIMAAAYICGCKKVYACGGSQAIAGMAYGTESIPQVDVIVGPGNKFVAACKKAVYGKVGIDMVAGPTEVFIIADSSADPAWVAADLLAQAEHDVVAQPVMVTTDRGFAERVSAEIEKQLETLSTAQTARQSIDACGKIIIVDSLEQAAEFANRKAPEHLELAMEE
;
A
#
# COMPACT_ATOMS: atom_id res chain seq x y z
N MET A 1 4.00 -20.24 -18.09
CA MET A 1 5.44 -19.90 -17.96
C MET A 1 5.64 -18.42 -18.25
N ILE A 2 6.55 -17.75 -17.55
CA ILE A 2 6.92 -16.38 -17.82
C ILE A 2 7.47 -16.21 -19.25
N LYS A 3 7.19 -15.09 -19.91
CA LYS A 3 7.66 -14.85 -21.28
C LYS A 3 9.13 -14.45 -21.29
N ILE A 4 9.95 -15.15 -22.09
CA ILE A 4 11.36 -14.79 -22.32
C ILE A 4 11.44 -14.11 -23.69
N LEU A 5 11.87 -12.85 -23.71
CA LEU A 5 11.94 -11.99 -24.90
C LEU A 5 13.37 -11.52 -25.12
N ASN A 6 13.75 -11.24 -26.38
CA ASN A 6 14.95 -10.45 -26.64
C ASN A 6 14.63 -8.94 -26.53
N ALA A 7 15.64 -8.12 -26.30
CA ALA A 7 15.50 -6.68 -26.13
C ALA A 7 14.71 -5.99 -27.27
N ASN A 8 14.91 -6.45 -28.51
CA ASN A 8 14.25 -5.91 -29.71
C ASN A 8 12.78 -6.37 -29.89
N GLU A 9 12.30 -7.30 -29.07
CA GLU A 9 10.92 -7.78 -29.05
C GLU A 9 10.05 -7.03 -28.02
N VAL A 10 10.67 -6.12 -27.26
CA VAL A 10 9.95 -5.30 -26.25
C VAL A 10 9.35 -4.09 -26.94
N GLU A 11 8.03 -4.03 -26.93
CA GLU A 11 7.28 -2.93 -27.56
C GLU A 11 7.57 -1.57 -26.87
N PRO A 12 7.69 -0.47 -27.63
CA PRO A 12 8.02 0.84 -27.06
C PRO A 12 7.02 1.35 -26.02
N ASP A 13 5.75 1.00 -26.13
CA ASP A 13 4.68 1.39 -25.21
C ASP A 13 4.77 0.67 -23.85
N TRP A 14 5.51 -0.45 -23.76
CA TRP A 14 5.75 -1.13 -22.48
C TRP A 14 6.51 -0.24 -21.48
N PHE A 15 7.32 0.71 -21.93
CA PHE A 15 8.03 1.66 -21.06
C PHE A 15 7.14 2.80 -20.57
N THR A 16 5.97 3.01 -21.17
CA THR A 16 5.05 4.06 -20.74
C THR A 16 4.24 3.59 -19.54
N GLY A 17 4.10 4.49 -18.55
CA GLY A 17 3.31 4.19 -17.35
C GLY A 17 1.86 3.85 -17.68
N ARG A 18 1.25 2.95 -16.89
CA ARG A 18 -0.17 2.60 -17.02
C ARG A 18 -1.06 3.75 -16.55
N ASN A 19 -2.00 4.17 -17.40
CA ASN A 19 -3.01 5.16 -17.04
C ASN A 19 -4.28 4.47 -16.55
N PHE A 20 -4.70 4.77 -15.30
CA PHE A 20 -5.98 4.34 -14.73
C PHE A 20 -7.08 5.37 -15.00
N THR A 21 -7.41 5.59 -16.27
CA THR A 21 -8.43 6.57 -16.67
C THR A 21 -9.86 6.10 -16.39
N ASP A 22 -10.07 4.79 -16.33
CA ASP A 22 -11.38 4.16 -16.12
C ASP A 22 -11.97 4.36 -14.71
N ALA A 23 -11.15 4.73 -13.71
CA ALA A 23 -11.60 5.01 -12.35
C ALA A 23 -12.01 6.48 -12.11
N ASN A 24 -11.65 7.41 -13.02
CA ASN A 24 -11.76 8.85 -12.76
C ASN A 24 -13.20 9.33 -12.60
N GLU A 25 -14.15 8.89 -13.44
CA GLU A 25 -15.55 9.34 -13.38
C GLU A 25 -16.21 8.92 -12.06
N VAL A 26 -16.03 7.65 -11.68
CA VAL A 26 -16.56 7.11 -10.42
C VAL A 26 -16.00 7.85 -9.22
N VAL A 27 -14.70 8.14 -9.24
CA VAL A 27 -14.01 8.85 -8.16
C VAL A 27 -14.51 10.29 -8.03
N GLN A 28 -14.72 11.01 -9.14
CA GLN A 28 -15.25 12.37 -9.11
C GLN A 28 -16.66 12.41 -8.52
N GLU A 29 -17.52 11.42 -8.84
CA GLU A 29 -18.85 11.28 -8.24
C GLU A 29 -18.74 11.07 -6.72
N VAL A 30 -17.85 10.17 -6.27
CA VAL A 30 -17.65 9.92 -4.84
C VAL A 30 -17.15 11.16 -4.10
N ILE A 31 -16.17 11.87 -4.64
CA ILE A 31 -15.64 13.11 -4.04
C ILE A 31 -16.76 14.15 -3.88
N LYS A 32 -17.52 14.39 -4.94
CA LYS A 32 -18.63 15.35 -4.92
C LYS A 32 -19.67 14.98 -3.85
N ASP A 33 -20.06 13.72 -3.81
CA ASP A 33 -21.07 13.23 -2.85
C ASP A 33 -20.56 13.36 -1.40
N VAL A 34 -19.27 13.05 -1.14
CA VAL A 34 -18.69 13.23 0.21
C VAL A 34 -18.63 14.70 0.61
N ILE A 35 -18.29 15.61 -0.30
CA ILE A 35 -18.29 17.05 -0.02
C ILE A 35 -19.70 17.55 0.34
N GLU A 36 -20.74 17.08 -0.39
CA GLU A 36 -22.13 17.53 -0.22
C GLU A 36 -22.84 16.87 0.96
N ASN A 37 -22.55 15.59 1.24
CA ASN A 37 -23.35 14.74 2.14
C ASN A 37 -22.56 14.10 3.29
N GLY A 38 -21.25 14.36 3.44
CA GLY A 38 -20.41 13.93 4.57
C GLY A 38 -20.56 12.44 4.91
N ASP A 39 -20.83 12.13 6.17
CA ASP A 39 -21.00 10.75 6.67
C ASP A 39 -22.09 9.95 5.97
N ALA A 40 -23.13 10.61 5.45
CA ALA A 40 -24.19 9.93 4.69
C ALA A 40 -23.64 9.33 3.38
N ALA A 41 -22.74 10.05 2.70
CA ALA A 41 -22.05 9.53 1.53
C ALA A 41 -21.11 8.36 1.89
N LEU A 42 -20.36 8.47 2.99
CA LEU A 42 -19.49 7.38 3.46
C LEU A 42 -20.30 6.10 3.70
N LYS A 43 -21.47 6.19 4.36
CA LYS A 43 -22.39 5.07 4.60
C LYS A 43 -22.95 4.49 3.31
N LYS A 44 -23.36 5.33 2.36
CA LYS A 44 -23.86 4.94 1.04
C LYS A 44 -22.83 4.09 0.29
N TYR A 45 -21.57 4.55 0.23
CA TYR A 45 -20.52 3.83 -0.50
C TYR A 45 -20.01 2.61 0.28
N GLY A 46 -19.96 2.66 1.61
CA GLY A 46 -19.70 1.50 2.45
C GLY A 46 -20.72 0.38 2.22
N ALA A 47 -22.02 0.71 2.13
CA ALA A 47 -23.07 -0.24 1.81
C ALA A 47 -22.98 -0.80 0.36
N LYS A 48 -22.30 -0.10 -0.55
CA LYS A 48 -22.15 -0.53 -1.94
C LYS A 48 -20.90 -1.39 -2.18
N PHE A 49 -19.79 -1.10 -1.47
CA PHE A 49 -18.48 -1.64 -1.82
C PHE A 49 -17.85 -2.49 -0.72
N ASP A 50 -18.23 -2.30 0.54
CA ASP A 50 -17.61 -2.98 1.67
C ASP A 50 -18.41 -4.22 2.10
N VAL A 51 -17.83 -5.05 2.95
CA VAL A 51 -18.54 -6.20 3.57
C VAL A 51 -19.31 -5.80 4.82
N SER A 52 -19.03 -4.63 5.37
CA SER A 52 -19.76 -4.04 6.50
C SER A 52 -19.97 -2.54 6.25
N ALA A 53 -21.15 -2.04 6.64
CA ALA A 53 -21.49 -0.62 6.65
C ALA A 53 -21.88 -0.23 8.08
N PRO A 54 -20.91 0.08 8.95
CA PRO A 54 -21.15 0.32 10.37
C PRO A 54 -21.98 1.59 10.59
N ALA A 55 -22.67 1.66 11.75
CA ALA A 55 -23.48 2.82 12.13
C ALA A 55 -22.65 4.08 12.38
N SER A 56 -21.41 3.90 12.87
CA SER A 56 -20.37 4.92 13.07
C SER A 56 -19.05 4.40 12.55
N PHE A 57 -18.03 5.26 12.39
CA PHE A 57 -16.78 4.84 11.76
C PHE A 57 -15.62 4.67 12.75
N LEU A 58 -15.57 5.47 13.83
CA LEU A 58 -14.47 5.43 14.79
C LEU A 58 -14.49 4.12 15.59
N ILE A 59 -13.42 3.34 15.49
CA ILE A 59 -13.20 2.14 16.28
C ILE A 59 -12.75 2.56 17.69
N ALA A 60 -13.34 1.96 18.72
CA ALA A 60 -12.99 2.28 20.11
C ALA A 60 -11.53 1.86 20.42
N GLU A 61 -10.80 2.67 21.15
CA GLU A 61 -9.42 2.35 21.57
C GLU A 61 -9.37 1.04 22.38
N SER A 62 -10.44 0.71 23.11
CA SER A 62 -10.58 -0.58 23.80
C SER A 62 -10.54 -1.77 22.85
N ASP A 63 -11.13 -1.64 21.65
CA ASP A 63 -11.16 -2.71 20.66
C ASP A 63 -9.80 -2.86 19.97
N LEU A 64 -9.08 -1.75 19.73
CA LEU A 64 -7.69 -1.77 19.24
C LEU A 64 -6.78 -2.48 20.25
N LYS A 65 -6.91 -2.14 21.53
CA LYS A 65 -6.16 -2.76 22.62
C LYS A 65 -6.47 -4.26 22.73
N ALA A 66 -7.76 -4.62 22.71
CA ALA A 66 -8.18 -6.02 22.76
C ALA A 66 -7.62 -6.84 21.58
N ALA A 67 -7.56 -6.27 20.38
CA ALA A 67 -6.95 -6.91 19.21
C ALA A 67 -5.44 -7.15 19.43
N ALA A 68 -4.70 -6.17 19.99
CA ALA A 68 -3.29 -6.33 20.30
C ALA A 68 -3.03 -7.38 21.40
N GLU A 69 -3.85 -7.39 22.46
CA GLU A 69 -3.76 -8.39 23.52
C GLU A 69 -4.08 -9.80 23.01
N LYS A 70 -5.07 -9.92 22.13
CA LYS A 70 -5.40 -11.19 21.47
C LYS A 70 -4.27 -11.67 20.57
N LEU A 71 -3.70 -10.78 19.72
CA LEU A 71 -2.55 -11.11 18.88
C LEU A 71 -1.38 -11.62 19.72
N LYS A 72 -1.05 -10.93 20.82
CA LYS A 72 0.02 -11.33 21.73
C LYS A 72 -0.21 -12.70 22.37
N LYS A 73 -1.46 -13.02 22.68
CA LYS A 73 -1.84 -14.30 23.28
C LYS A 73 -1.83 -15.44 22.28
N ASP A 74 -2.45 -15.24 21.13
CA ASP A 74 -2.74 -16.31 20.16
C ASP A 74 -1.59 -16.50 19.15
N HIS A 75 -0.82 -15.43 18.87
CA HIS A 75 0.29 -15.40 17.91
C HIS A 75 1.45 -14.53 18.41
N PRO A 76 2.13 -14.91 19.53
CA PRO A 76 3.16 -14.10 20.18
C PRO A 76 4.32 -13.73 19.25
N GLU A 77 4.76 -14.65 18.39
CA GLU A 77 5.83 -14.39 17.44
C GLU A 77 5.47 -13.27 16.43
N THR A 78 4.22 -13.26 15.97
CA THR A 78 3.73 -12.20 15.07
C THR A 78 3.64 -10.86 15.82
N TYR A 79 3.17 -10.88 17.07
CA TYR A 79 3.14 -9.68 17.91
C TYR A 79 4.54 -9.09 18.08
N ASP A 80 5.51 -9.93 18.45
CA ASP A 80 6.89 -9.52 18.65
C ASP A 80 7.53 -9.01 17.36
N ALA A 81 7.23 -9.63 16.21
CA ALA A 81 7.67 -9.17 14.89
C ALA A 81 7.13 -7.79 14.53
N VAL A 82 5.85 -7.51 14.83
CA VAL A 82 5.26 -6.17 14.61
C VAL A 82 5.91 -5.12 15.51
N CYS A 83 6.12 -5.44 16.79
CA CYS A 83 6.82 -4.55 17.73
C CYS A 83 8.25 -4.24 17.25
N TYR A 84 8.98 -5.27 16.85
CA TYR A 84 10.36 -5.11 16.35
C TYR A 84 10.40 -4.31 15.05
N SER A 85 9.50 -4.58 14.11
CA SER A 85 9.39 -3.81 12.86
C SER A 85 9.09 -2.32 13.14
N HIS A 86 8.18 -2.05 14.10
CA HIS A 86 7.90 -0.67 14.53
C HIS A 86 9.15 0.00 15.10
N GLU A 87 9.91 -0.67 15.97
CA GLU A 87 11.16 -0.14 16.53
C GLU A 87 12.18 0.21 15.45
N LEU A 88 12.40 -0.70 14.49
CA LEU A 88 13.35 -0.48 13.39
C LEU A 88 12.90 0.67 12.48
N ALA A 89 11.62 0.70 12.11
CA ALA A 89 11.05 1.77 11.29
C ALA A 89 11.15 3.14 12.00
N PHE A 90 10.90 3.17 13.32
CA PHE A 90 11.02 4.41 14.11
C PHE A 90 12.47 4.92 14.16
N LYS A 91 13.44 4.03 14.38
CA LYS A 91 14.87 4.37 14.37
C LYS A 91 15.29 4.97 13.01
N PHE A 92 14.88 4.30 11.92
CA PHE A 92 15.19 4.76 10.58
C PHE A 92 14.54 6.11 10.27
N ALA A 93 13.23 6.25 10.51
CA ALA A 93 12.49 7.50 10.26
C ALA A 93 13.01 8.66 11.12
N SER A 94 13.41 8.41 12.37
CA SER A 94 14.05 9.42 13.22
C SER A 94 15.37 9.90 12.60
N ARG A 95 16.19 8.96 12.09
CA ARG A 95 17.45 9.34 11.41
C ARG A 95 17.20 10.11 10.11
N GLN A 96 16.14 9.77 9.36
CA GLN A 96 15.74 10.57 8.19
C GLN A 96 15.35 12.00 8.60
N LYS A 97 14.56 12.16 9.68
CA LYS A 97 14.19 13.48 10.21
C LYS A 97 15.41 14.32 10.55
N ASP A 98 16.42 13.73 11.15
CA ASP A 98 17.68 14.42 11.50
C ASP A 98 18.45 14.95 10.28
N SER A 99 18.08 14.57 9.05
CA SER A 99 18.68 15.09 7.81
C SER A 99 18.00 16.37 7.29
N PHE A 100 16.91 16.79 7.92
CA PHE A 100 16.23 18.05 7.62
C PHE A 100 16.63 19.13 8.63
N ASP A 101 17.73 19.83 8.35
CA ASP A 101 18.26 20.84 9.24
C ASP A 101 17.49 22.17 9.10
N ASP A 102 17.16 22.78 10.25
CA ASP A 102 16.80 24.18 10.29
C ASP A 102 18.09 25.00 10.11
N PHE A 103 18.03 26.04 9.28
CA PHE A 103 19.17 26.96 9.13
C PHE A 103 18.70 28.40 8.88
N GLU A 104 19.57 29.33 9.25
CA GLU A 104 19.49 30.75 8.89
C GLU A 104 20.85 31.22 8.42
N MET A 105 20.90 31.99 7.34
CA MET A 105 22.14 32.57 6.81
C MET A 105 21.94 33.99 6.30
N GLU A 106 22.93 34.82 6.46
CA GLU A 106 22.98 36.15 5.84
C GLU A 106 23.41 36.02 4.38
N ILE A 107 22.50 36.39 3.45
CA ILE A 107 22.73 36.27 1.99
C ILE A 107 23.26 37.60 1.39
N ALA A 108 23.05 38.71 2.07
CA ALA A 108 23.60 40.04 1.80
C ALA A 108 23.59 40.83 3.10
N PRO A 109 24.40 41.92 3.22
CA PRO A 109 24.48 42.71 4.44
C PRO A 109 23.10 43.13 4.97
N GLY A 110 22.73 42.61 6.16
CA GLY A 110 21.47 42.84 6.82
C GLY A 110 20.26 42.05 6.28
N MET A 111 20.47 41.11 5.29
CA MET A 111 19.42 40.29 4.73
C MET A 111 19.62 38.82 5.12
N PHE A 112 18.73 38.31 5.95
CA PHE A 112 18.75 36.93 6.44
C PHE A 112 17.68 36.09 5.76
N THR A 113 18.00 34.86 5.45
CA THR A 113 17.05 33.84 4.94
C THR A 113 17.35 32.48 5.60
N GLY A 114 16.32 31.63 5.68
CA GLY A 114 16.47 30.34 6.35
C GLY A 114 15.39 29.37 5.98
N GLN A 115 15.51 28.18 6.54
CA GLN A 115 14.56 27.09 6.43
C GLN A 115 14.20 26.61 7.83
N LYS A 116 12.91 26.30 8.04
CA LYS A 116 12.42 25.66 9.24
C LYS A 116 11.55 24.48 8.87
N THR A 117 11.87 23.31 9.41
CA THR A 117 11.11 22.07 9.21
C THR A 117 10.05 21.96 10.29
N ILE A 118 8.79 21.94 9.90
CA ILE A 118 7.65 21.87 10.81
C ILE A 118 6.80 20.65 10.41
N PRO A 119 6.45 19.74 11.35
CA PRO A 119 5.52 18.66 11.06
C PRO A 119 4.13 19.20 10.70
N VAL A 120 3.40 18.47 9.87
CA VAL A 120 1.98 18.75 9.63
C VAL A 120 1.17 18.45 10.90
N GLU A 121 0.00 19.08 11.07
CA GLU A 121 -0.83 18.84 12.25
C GLU A 121 -1.48 17.45 12.20
N ARG A 122 -1.99 17.04 11.01
CA ARG A 122 -2.68 15.77 10.83
C ARG A 122 -2.19 15.02 9.60
N ALA A 123 -1.87 13.74 9.80
CA ALA A 123 -1.59 12.82 8.71
C ALA A 123 -2.72 11.80 8.58
N GLY A 124 -3.27 11.68 7.37
CA GLY A 124 -4.20 10.62 6.99
C GLY A 124 -3.44 9.39 6.50
N VAL A 125 -3.75 8.25 7.05
CA VAL A 125 -3.17 6.96 6.68
C VAL A 125 -4.24 6.06 6.11
N TYR A 126 -4.05 5.57 4.90
CA TYR A 126 -4.92 4.56 4.32
C TYR A 126 -4.25 3.18 4.36
N VAL A 127 -4.91 2.21 5.02
CA VAL A 127 -4.43 0.83 5.13
C VAL A 127 -5.40 -0.10 4.40
N PRO A 128 -5.00 -0.70 3.28
CA PRO A 128 -5.87 -1.63 2.56
C PRO A 128 -6.02 -2.96 3.31
N ALA A 129 -7.22 -3.54 3.22
CA ALA A 129 -7.58 -4.83 3.80
C ALA A 129 -8.48 -5.65 2.87
N GLY A 130 -8.33 -5.48 1.56
CA GLY A 130 -9.17 -6.12 0.56
C GLY A 130 -8.92 -7.62 0.45
N ARG A 131 -7.93 -8.02 -0.33
CA ARG A 131 -7.51 -9.43 -0.49
C ARG A 131 -6.79 -9.94 0.74
N PHE A 132 -5.84 -9.15 1.25
CA PHE A 132 -5.01 -9.47 2.40
C PHE A 132 -4.97 -8.28 3.35
N PRO A 133 -4.95 -8.50 4.68
CA PRO A 133 -4.71 -7.43 5.63
C PRO A 133 -3.23 -7.02 5.57
N LEU A 134 -2.96 -5.77 5.19
CA LEU A 134 -1.60 -5.27 5.08
C LEU A 134 -1.12 -4.66 6.41
N VAL A 135 -0.81 -5.52 7.38
CA VAL A 135 -0.32 -5.13 8.71
C VAL A 135 0.97 -4.30 8.63
N SER A 136 1.87 -4.65 7.71
CA SER A 136 3.12 -3.91 7.45
C SER A 136 2.86 -2.47 7.02
N THR A 137 1.79 -2.20 6.28
CA THR A 137 1.43 -0.84 5.87
C THR A 137 1.17 0.06 7.08
N VAL A 138 0.59 -0.47 8.17
CA VAL A 138 0.42 0.30 9.40
C VAL A 138 1.77 0.76 9.94
N VAL A 139 2.73 -0.16 10.05
CA VAL A 139 4.09 0.14 10.53
C VAL A 139 4.76 1.15 9.60
N MET A 140 4.68 0.94 8.28
CA MET A 140 5.36 1.77 7.28
C MET A 140 4.78 3.18 7.14
N THR A 141 3.56 3.44 7.62
CA THR A 141 2.90 4.74 7.48
C THR A 141 2.72 5.46 8.80
N VAL A 142 2.20 4.77 9.83
CA VAL A 142 1.97 5.35 11.16
C VAL A 142 3.29 5.67 11.86
N THR A 143 4.27 4.77 11.80
CA THR A 143 5.54 4.95 12.51
C THR A 143 6.35 6.14 12.01
N PRO A 144 6.56 6.36 10.70
CA PRO A 144 7.23 7.54 10.20
C PRO A 144 6.49 8.84 10.51
N ALA A 145 5.15 8.84 10.47
CA ALA A 145 4.35 10.01 10.86
C ALA A 145 4.58 10.38 12.33
N ALA A 146 4.60 9.37 13.22
CA ALA A 146 4.91 9.58 14.63
C ALA A 146 6.35 10.07 14.85
N ALA A 147 7.35 9.49 14.16
CA ALA A 147 8.74 9.92 14.22
C ALA A 147 8.94 11.35 13.69
N ALA A 148 8.18 11.76 12.68
CA ALA A 148 8.17 13.13 12.15
C ALA A 148 7.65 14.14 13.18
N GLY A 149 6.86 13.71 14.17
CA GLY A 149 6.25 14.56 15.20
C GLY A 149 4.88 15.07 14.81
N VAL A 150 4.13 14.31 13.97
CA VAL A 150 2.74 14.62 13.64
C VAL A 150 1.87 14.43 14.88
N ASP A 151 1.07 15.45 15.23
CA ASP A 151 0.27 15.45 16.45
C ASP A 151 -0.91 14.46 16.37
N GLU A 152 -1.57 14.37 15.24
CA GLU A 152 -2.74 13.51 15.05
C GLU A 152 -2.60 12.63 13.78
N ILE A 153 -2.66 11.31 13.98
CA ILE A 153 -2.65 10.34 12.89
C ILE A 153 -4.06 9.75 12.76
N VAL A 154 -4.68 9.97 11.60
CA VAL A 154 -6.04 9.54 11.25
C VAL A 154 -5.93 8.35 10.29
N MET A 155 -6.23 7.14 10.75
CA MET A 155 -6.14 5.94 9.91
C MET A 155 -7.51 5.50 9.43
N CYS A 156 -7.66 5.27 8.14
CA CYS A 156 -8.82 4.63 7.52
C CYS A 156 -8.46 3.26 6.95
N THR A 157 -9.33 2.28 7.18
CA THR A 157 -9.17 0.91 6.68
C THR A 157 -10.54 0.28 6.39
N PRO A 158 -10.66 -0.63 5.40
CA PRO A 158 -11.93 -1.27 5.07
C PRO A 158 -12.58 -1.95 6.28
N PRO A 159 -13.89 -1.77 6.48
CA PRO A 159 -14.61 -2.33 7.62
C PRO A 159 -14.74 -3.84 7.51
N ARG A 160 -14.84 -4.48 8.67
CA ARG A 160 -15.22 -5.90 8.86
C ARG A 160 -16.46 -5.97 9.74
N VAL A 161 -17.13 -7.11 9.72
CA VAL A 161 -18.23 -7.38 10.67
C VAL A 161 -17.67 -7.55 12.07
N HIS A 162 -18.17 -6.79 13.03
CA HIS A 162 -17.76 -6.89 14.41
C HIS A 162 -18.03 -8.31 14.96
N PRO A 163 -17.18 -8.91 15.82
CA PRO A 163 -17.41 -10.23 16.40
C PRO A 163 -18.77 -10.40 17.05
N ASP A 164 -19.25 -9.40 17.79
CA ASP A 164 -20.59 -9.41 18.42
C ASP A 164 -21.77 -9.47 17.42
N ASP A 165 -21.54 -9.02 16.19
CA ASP A 165 -22.55 -8.98 15.14
C ASP A 165 -22.42 -10.18 14.16
N LYS A 166 -21.34 -10.97 14.27
CA LYS A 166 -21.02 -12.04 13.32
C LYS A 166 -22.15 -13.06 13.18
N ALA A 167 -22.69 -13.55 14.29
CA ALA A 167 -23.77 -14.53 14.28
C ALA A 167 -25.05 -13.99 13.60
N LYS A 168 -25.35 -12.68 13.78
CA LYS A 168 -26.51 -12.03 13.12
C LYS A 168 -26.27 -11.87 11.63
N ALA A 169 -25.05 -11.48 11.24
CA ALA A 169 -24.69 -11.32 9.83
C ALA A 169 -24.75 -12.66 9.10
N GLU A 170 -24.18 -13.72 9.66
CA GLU A 170 -24.20 -15.06 9.11
C GLU A 170 -25.63 -15.63 8.95
N ALA A 171 -26.45 -15.48 9.99
CA ALA A 171 -27.87 -15.92 9.95
C ALA A 171 -28.67 -15.20 8.86
N ALA A 172 -28.30 -13.96 8.53
CA ALA A 172 -28.94 -13.15 7.48
C ALA A 172 -28.28 -13.35 6.08
N GLY A 173 -27.17 -14.12 5.99
CA GLY A 173 -26.39 -14.24 4.74
C GLY A 173 -25.73 -12.94 4.30
N LEU A 174 -25.37 -12.08 5.27
CA LEU A 174 -24.73 -10.77 5.09
C LEU A 174 -23.27 -10.79 5.56
N GLY A 175 -22.54 -9.69 5.34
CA GLY A 175 -21.13 -9.57 5.74
C GLY A 175 -20.16 -10.21 4.75
N VAL A 176 -20.59 -10.42 3.52
CA VAL A 176 -19.79 -10.95 2.41
C VAL A 176 -19.75 -9.96 1.24
N PRO A 177 -18.81 -10.08 0.28
CA PRO A 177 -18.75 -9.20 -0.88
C PRO A 177 -20.11 -9.11 -1.61
N GLY A 178 -20.58 -7.88 -1.85
CA GLY A 178 -21.86 -7.58 -2.49
C GLY A 178 -23.10 -7.71 -1.59
N LYS A 179 -22.93 -8.13 -0.33
CA LYS A 179 -24.01 -8.22 0.67
C LYS A 179 -23.53 -7.72 2.04
N PRO A 180 -23.34 -6.40 2.21
CA PRO A 180 -22.78 -5.84 3.44
C PRO A 180 -23.72 -6.04 4.63
N PHE A 181 -23.13 -6.17 5.81
CA PHE A 181 -23.87 -6.08 7.07
C PHE A 181 -23.95 -4.61 7.49
N ALA A 182 -25.16 -4.04 7.52
CA ALA A 182 -25.39 -2.62 7.82
C ALA A 182 -25.75 -2.40 9.30
N GLY A 183 -25.34 -1.23 9.84
CA GLY A 183 -25.75 -0.76 11.16
C GLY A 183 -25.01 -1.41 12.33
N GLY A 184 -23.99 -2.26 12.08
CA GLY A 184 -23.18 -2.88 13.11
C GLY A 184 -22.20 -1.91 13.78
N LYS A 185 -21.44 -2.41 14.77
CA LYS A 185 -20.33 -1.68 15.40
C LYS A 185 -19.19 -1.49 14.40
N PRO A 186 -18.42 -0.36 14.47
CA PRO A 186 -17.23 -0.18 13.66
C PRO A 186 -16.16 -1.20 14.07
N TYR A 187 -15.59 -1.88 13.07
CA TYR A 187 -14.57 -2.89 13.26
C TYR A 187 -13.77 -3.08 11.97
N ALA A 188 -12.51 -3.48 12.10
CA ALA A 188 -11.62 -3.73 10.97
C ALA A 188 -10.91 -5.09 11.15
N ASP A 189 -9.92 -5.38 10.31
CA ASP A 189 -9.09 -6.56 10.48
C ASP A 189 -8.32 -6.52 11.80
N GLU A 190 -8.32 -7.64 12.56
CA GLU A 190 -7.72 -7.71 13.88
C GLU A 190 -6.20 -7.46 13.85
N GLY A 191 -5.49 -7.92 12.83
CA GLY A 191 -4.05 -7.69 12.66
C GLY A 191 -3.74 -6.20 12.44
N ILE A 192 -4.55 -5.53 11.61
CA ILE A 192 -4.43 -4.08 11.36
C ILE A 192 -4.74 -3.29 12.63
N MET A 193 -5.80 -3.66 13.36
CA MET A 193 -6.17 -3.02 14.62
C MET A 193 -5.07 -3.18 15.68
N ALA A 194 -4.51 -4.38 15.80
CA ALA A 194 -3.40 -4.67 16.71
C ALA A 194 -2.15 -3.85 16.37
N ALA A 195 -1.76 -3.79 15.10
CA ALA A 195 -0.63 -3.00 14.64
C ALA A 195 -0.86 -1.49 14.87
N ALA A 196 -2.08 -0.99 14.62
CA ALA A 196 -2.43 0.40 14.90
C ALA A 196 -2.21 0.74 16.39
N TYR A 197 -2.66 -0.14 17.29
CA TYR A 197 -2.44 0.04 18.73
C TYR A 197 -0.95 0.00 19.11
N ILE A 198 -0.19 -0.97 18.59
CA ILE A 198 1.25 -1.10 18.83
C ILE A 198 2.02 0.13 18.34
N CYS A 199 1.67 0.66 17.15
CA CYS A 199 2.29 1.85 16.59
C CYS A 199 1.77 3.18 17.19
N GLY A 200 0.83 3.12 18.14
CA GLY A 200 0.31 4.31 18.84
C GLY A 200 -0.78 5.09 18.08
N CYS A 201 -1.34 4.54 16.99
CA CYS A 201 -2.45 5.16 16.28
C CYS A 201 -3.78 4.91 17.01
N LYS A 202 -4.41 5.99 17.53
CA LYS A 202 -5.66 5.92 18.29
C LYS A 202 -6.90 6.27 17.50
N LYS A 203 -6.76 6.97 16.38
CA LYS A 203 -7.85 7.44 15.52
C LYS A 203 -7.98 6.52 14.31
N VAL A 204 -8.61 5.37 14.50
CA VAL A 204 -8.82 4.34 13.46
C VAL A 204 -10.29 4.31 13.05
N TYR A 205 -10.55 4.49 11.76
CA TYR A 205 -11.89 4.55 11.19
C TYR A 205 -12.16 3.36 10.27
N ALA A 206 -13.24 2.67 10.52
CA ALA A 206 -13.74 1.55 9.71
C ALA A 206 -14.41 2.10 8.43
N CYS A 207 -13.60 2.59 7.49
CA CYS A 207 -14.04 3.17 6.22
C CYS A 207 -12.99 2.86 5.15
N GLY A 208 -13.39 2.24 4.05
CA GLY A 208 -12.51 1.82 2.96
C GLY A 208 -12.67 2.65 1.69
N GLY A 209 -11.89 2.33 0.66
CA GLY A 209 -12.08 2.84 -0.70
C GLY A 209 -11.83 4.33 -0.92
N SER A 210 -12.30 4.82 -2.08
CA SER A 210 -12.17 6.24 -2.46
C SER A 210 -12.94 7.18 -1.54
N GLN A 211 -14.04 6.72 -0.93
CA GLN A 211 -14.81 7.52 0.03
C GLN A 211 -14.01 7.82 1.30
N ALA A 212 -13.14 6.91 1.75
CA ALA A 212 -12.25 7.17 2.87
C ALA A 212 -11.22 8.26 2.55
N ILE A 213 -10.62 8.21 1.35
CA ILE A 213 -9.69 9.25 0.86
C ILE A 213 -10.38 10.61 0.77
N ALA A 214 -11.59 10.66 0.19
CA ALA A 214 -12.37 11.89 0.11
C ALA A 214 -12.75 12.41 1.52
N GLY A 215 -13.14 11.52 2.44
CA GLY A 215 -13.44 11.87 3.83
C GLY A 215 -12.25 12.49 4.55
N MET A 216 -11.05 11.91 4.43
CA MET A 216 -9.82 12.50 4.98
C MET A 216 -9.43 13.80 4.31
N ALA A 217 -9.65 13.95 2.99
CA ALA A 217 -9.27 15.15 2.26
C ALA A 217 -10.15 16.37 2.55
N TYR A 218 -11.44 16.18 2.75
CA TYR A 218 -12.41 17.26 2.92
C TYR A 218 -12.97 17.38 4.33
N GLY A 219 -12.81 16.33 5.15
CA GLY A 219 -13.45 16.20 6.44
C GLY A 219 -14.93 15.80 6.31
N THR A 220 -15.43 15.11 7.31
CA THR A 220 -16.86 14.81 7.49
C THR A 220 -17.23 15.01 8.97
N GLU A 221 -18.45 14.70 9.36
CA GLU A 221 -18.85 14.79 10.76
C GLU A 221 -18.06 13.85 11.67
N SER A 222 -17.60 12.69 11.14
CA SER A 222 -16.86 11.68 11.88
C SER A 222 -15.35 11.72 11.61
N ILE A 223 -14.94 11.90 10.35
CA ILE A 223 -13.54 11.84 9.93
C ILE A 223 -12.98 13.26 9.82
N PRO A 224 -11.97 13.65 10.63
CA PRO A 224 -11.37 14.97 10.52
C PRO A 224 -10.59 15.13 9.21
N GLN A 225 -10.59 16.37 8.68
CA GLN A 225 -9.74 16.72 7.55
C GLN A 225 -8.28 16.62 7.94
N VAL A 226 -7.43 16.14 7.02
CA VAL A 226 -5.99 15.99 7.22
C VAL A 226 -5.19 16.86 6.25
N ASP A 227 -3.89 17.04 6.52
CA ASP A 227 -2.99 17.85 5.71
C ASP A 227 -2.31 17.04 4.61
N VAL A 228 -2.04 15.76 4.89
CA VAL A 228 -1.40 14.82 3.96
C VAL A 228 -2.06 13.44 4.06
N ILE A 229 -2.22 12.74 2.93
CA ILE A 229 -2.72 11.37 2.88
C ILE A 229 -1.63 10.46 2.34
N VAL A 230 -1.29 9.43 3.12
CA VAL A 230 -0.28 8.42 2.76
C VAL A 230 -0.88 7.01 2.76
N GLY A 231 -0.23 6.12 2.07
CA GLY A 231 -0.58 4.71 2.02
C GLY A 231 -1.02 4.21 0.64
N PRO A 232 -0.81 2.91 0.38
CA PRO A 232 -1.17 2.26 -0.87
C PRO A 232 -2.68 2.00 -0.95
N GLY A 233 -3.16 1.66 -2.15
CA GLY A 233 -4.55 1.26 -2.35
C GLY A 233 -4.79 0.78 -3.77
N ASN A 234 -6.02 0.31 -4.04
CA ASN A 234 -6.41 -0.09 -5.37
C ASN A 234 -6.54 1.12 -6.32
N LYS A 235 -6.83 0.86 -7.59
CA LYS A 235 -6.94 1.90 -8.64
C LYS A 235 -7.91 3.06 -8.29
N PHE A 236 -8.98 2.80 -7.53
CA PHE A 236 -9.93 3.84 -7.11
C PHE A 236 -9.35 4.72 -5.98
N VAL A 237 -8.59 4.12 -5.06
CA VAL A 237 -7.86 4.84 -4.01
C VAL A 237 -6.77 5.70 -4.65
N ALA A 238 -5.97 5.15 -5.55
CA ALA A 238 -4.91 5.87 -6.27
C ALA A 238 -5.48 7.03 -7.11
N ALA A 239 -6.57 6.79 -7.85
CA ALA A 239 -7.25 7.83 -8.62
C ALA A 239 -7.83 8.94 -7.71
N CYS A 240 -8.38 8.57 -6.55
CA CYS A 240 -8.89 9.55 -5.58
C CYS A 240 -7.77 10.38 -4.97
N LYS A 241 -6.64 9.77 -4.55
CA LYS A 241 -5.46 10.50 -4.08
C LYS A 241 -4.98 11.51 -5.13
N LYS A 242 -4.88 11.09 -6.40
CA LYS A 242 -4.55 12.00 -7.51
C LYS A 242 -5.54 13.15 -7.65
N ALA A 243 -6.84 12.89 -7.52
CA ALA A 243 -7.90 13.89 -7.67
C ALA A 243 -7.94 14.91 -6.53
N VAL A 244 -7.56 14.53 -5.31
CA VAL A 244 -7.54 15.42 -4.14
C VAL A 244 -6.18 16.11 -3.92
N TYR A 245 -5.17 15.77 -4.71
CA TYR A 245 -3.88 16.43 -4.65
C TYR A 245 -4.02 17.93 -4.96
N GLY A 246 -3.42 18.76 -4.09
CA GLY A 246 -3.59 20.21 -4.09
C GLY A 246 -4.64 20.69 -3.09
N LYS A 247 -5.65 19.88 -2.74
CA LYS A 247 -6.49 20.10 -1.57
C LYS A 247 -5.80 19.60 -0.30
N VAL A 248 -5.15 18.44 -0.41
CA VAL A 248 -4.27 17.84 0.61
C VAL A 248 -2.96 17.40 -0.05
N GLY A 249 -1.89 17.25 0.73
CA GLY A 249 -0.69 16.57 0.27
C GLY A 249 -0.94 15.07 0.09
N ILE A 250 -0.15 14.42 -0.76
CA ILE A 250 -0.13 12.96 -0.87
C ILE A 250 1.33 12.47 -0.91
N ASP A 251 1.57 11.21 -0.55
CA ASP A 251 2.86 10.56 -0.70
C ASP A 251 3.23 10.39 -2.18
N MET A 252 2.40 9.62 -2.92
CA MET A 252 2.55 9.38 -4.35
C MET A 252 1.23 8.91 -4.96
N VAL A 253 1.15 8.92 -6.29
CA VAL A 253 0.13 8.19 -7.04
C VAL A 253 0.71 6.82 -7.36
N ALA A 254 0.43 5.82 -6.51
CA ALA A 254 0.90 4.47 -6.73
C ALA A 254 0.34 3.89 -8.02
N GLY A 255 1.21 3.38 -8.88
CA GLY A 255 0.86 2.51 -10.00
C GLY A 255 0.60 1.07 -9.54
N PRO A 256 0.36 0.13 -10.46
CA PRO A 256 0.48 -1.29 -10.17
C PRO A 256 1.90 -1.56 -9.70
N THR A 257 2.03 -2.32 -8.63
CA THR A 257 3.34 -2.64 -8.08
C THR A 257 4.21 -3.38 -9.10
N GLU A 258 5.51 -3.08 -9.12
CA GLU A 258 6.46 -3.64 -10.07
C GLU A 258 7.82 -3.87 -9.44
N VAL A 259 8.48 -4.96 -9.83
CA VAL A 259 9.89 -5.23 -9.56
C VAL A 259 10.64 -5.38 -10.87
N PHE A 260 11.83 -4.81 -10.93
CA PHE A 260 12.75 -4.92 -12.05
C PHE A 260 14.10 -5.42 -11.54
N ILE A 261 14.43 -6.65 -11.91
CA ILE A 261 15.65 -7.32 -11.42
C ILE A 261 16.66 -7.36 -12.56
N ILE A 262 17.85 -6.77 -12.37
CA ILE A 262 18.99 -6.99 -13.26
C ILE A 262 19.82 -8.10 -12.63
N ALA A 263 19.94 -9.23 -13.32
CA ALA A 263 20.63 -10.40 -12.79
C ALA A 263 21.52 -11.04 -13.85
N ASP A 264 22.62 -11.61 -13.42
CA ASP A 264 23.50 -12.44 -14.24
C ASP A 264 23.63 -13.88 -13.70
N SER A 265 24.49 -14.68 -14.29
CA SER A 265 24.66 -16.08 -13.90
C SER A 265 25.33 -16.31 -12.55
N SER A 266 25.80 -15.26 -11.86
CA SER A 266 26.34 -15.33 -10.49
C SER A 266 25.23 -15.43 -9.44
N ALA A 267 24.03 -14.95 -9.77
CA ALA A 267 22.87 -15.02 -8.88
C ALA A 267 22.30 -16.45 -8.78
N ASP A 268 21.66 -16.74 -7.66
CA ASP A 268 20.89 -17.97 -7.49
C ASP A 268 19.52 -17.84 -8.19
N PRO A 269 19.21 -18.71 -9.19
CA PRO A 269 17.94 -18.67 -9.88
C PRO A 269 16.73 -18.83 -8.97
N ALA A 270 16.88 -19.55 -7.85
CA ALA A 270 15.78 -19.77 -6.90
C ALA A 270 15.45 -18.49 -6.12
N TRP A 271 16.43 -17.67 -5.78
CA TRP A 271 16.20 -16.38 -5.12
C TRP A 271 15.56 -15.39 -6.07
N VAL A 272 16.08 -15.22 -7.27
CA VAL A 272 15.49 -14.33 -8.29
C VAL A 272 14.05 -14.73 -8.61
N ALA A 273 13.76 -16.04 -8.68
CA ALA A 273 12.38 -16.54 -8.86
C ALA A 273 11.49 -16.18 -7.68
N ALA A 274 12.01 -16.26 -6.43
CA ALA A 274 11.26 -15.89 -5.23
C ALA A 274 10.93 -14.40 -5.21
N ASP A 275 11.85 -13.52 -5.59
CA ASP A 275 11.65 -12.08 -5.65
C ASP A 275 10.63 -11.69 -6.73
N LEU A 276 10.69 -12.33 -7.90
CA LEU A 276 9.67 -12.16 -8.94
C LEU A 276 8.28 -12.62 -8.48
N LEU A 277 8.19 -13.72 -7.73
CA LEU A 277 6.93 -14.25 -7.19
C LEU A 277 6.42 -13.40 -6.01
N ALA A 278 7.31 -12.89 -5.15
CA ALA A 278 6.95 -11.96 -4.08
C ALA A 278 6.22 -10.72 -4.63
N GLN A 279 6.65 -10.23 -5.79
CA GLN A 279 5.96 -9.13 -6.46
C GLN A 279 4.66 -9.58 -7.17
N ALA A 280 4.70 -10.73 -7.85
CA ALA A 280 3.57 -11.25 -8.62
C ALA A 280 2.34 -11.55 -7.75
N GLU A 281 2.52 -11.94 -6.49
CA GLU A 281 1.43 -12.30 -5.58
C GLU A 281 0.60 -11.10 -5.10
N HIS A 282 1.14 -9.87 -5.19
CA HIS A 282 0.44 -8.66 -4.73
C HIS A 282 -0.84 -8.37 -5.51
N ASP A 283 -0.78 -8.46 -6.85
CA ASP A 283 -1.95 -8.23 -7.70
C ASP A 283 -1.80 -8.92 -9.05
N VAL A 284 -2.93 -9.26 -9.69
CA VAL A 284 -2.98 -9.88 -11.03
C VAL A 284 -2.39 -8.98 -12.13
N VAL A 285 -2.24 -7.68 -11.86
CA VAL A 285 -1.61 -6.70 -12.76
C VAL A 285 -0.22 -6.27 -12.30
N ALA A 286 0.35 -6.87 -11.24
CA ALA A 286 1.73 -6.64 -10.86
C ALA A 286 2.69 -6.97 -12.01
N GLN A 287 3.85 -6.31 -12.06
CA GLN A 287 4.84 -6.47 -13.14
C GLN A 287 6.16 -7.04 -12.59
N PRO A 288 6.30 -8.36 -12.48
CA PRO A 288 7.57 -9.00 -12.18
C PRO A 288 8.42 -9.08 -13.45
N VAL A 289 9.56 -8.39 -13.46
CA VAL A 289 10.44 -8.29 -14.63
C VAL A 289 11.87 -8.61 -14.23
N MET A 290 12.55 -9.45 -15.03
CA MET A 290 13.98 -9.68 -14.94
C MET A 290 14.65 -9.33 -16.26
N VAL A 291 15.83 -8.75 -16.20
CA VAL A 291 16.70 -8.48 -17.34
C VAL A 291 18.04 -9.18 -17.11
N THR A 292 18.52 -9.90 -18.12
CA THR A 292 19.78 -10.65 -18.01
C THR A 292 20.48 -10.73 -19.37
N THR A 293 21.78 -10.93 -19.36
CA THR A 293 22.59 -11.22 -20.56
C THR A 293 22.69 -12.72 -20.88
N ASP A 294 22.25 -13.58 -19.95
CA ASP A 294 22.38 -15.05 -20.05
C ASP A 294 21.02 -15.73 -20.25
N ARG A 295 20.77 -16.23 -21.45
CA ARG A 295 19.57 -16.99 -21.80
C ARG A 295 19.44 -18.27 -20.96
N GLY A 296 20.54 -18.97 -20.69
CA GLY A 296 20.51 -20.19 -19.86
C GLY A 296 20.12 -19.88 -18.42
N PHE A 297 20.56 -18.74 -17.88
CA PHE A 297 20.11 -18.27 -16.58
C PHE A 297 18.61 -17.94 -16.58
N ALA A 298 18.13 -17.24 -17.61
CA ALA A 298 16.71 -16.94 -17.79
C ALA A 298 15.82 -18.20 -17.78
N GLU A 299 16.26 -19.25 -18.44
CA GLU A 299 15.54 -20.53 -18.49
C GLU A 299 15.52 -21.24 -17.11
N ARG A 300 16.63 -21.18 -16.35
CA ARG A 300 16.67 -21.68 -14.97
C ARG A 300 15.73 -20.93 -14.04
N VAL A 301 15.73 -19.59 -14.11
CA VAL A 301 14.78 -18.76 -13.32
C VAL A 301 13.33 -19.08 -13.69
N SER A 302 13.03 -19.21 -14.99
CA SER A 302 11.68 -19.59 -15.44
C SER A 302 11.25 -20.96 -14.89
N ALA A 303 12.15 -21.94 -14.82
CA ALA A 303 11.87 -23.26 -14.25
C ALA A 303 11.64 -23.19 -12.72
N GLU A 304 12.44 -22.39 -12.00
CA GLU A 304 12.26 -22.18 -10.56
C GLU A 304 10.93 -21.46 -10.24
N ILE A 305 10.49 -20.50 -11.04
CA ILE A 305 9.16 -19.88 -10.90
C ILE A 305 8.06 -20.96 -10.94
N GLU A 306 8.09 -21.88 -11.91
CA GLU A 306 7.09 -22.93 -12.03
C GLU A 306 7.08 -23.84 -10.80
N LYS A 307 8.27 -24.25 -10.36
CA LYS A 307 8.45 -25.12 -9.18
C LYS A 307 7.96 -24.44 -7.89
N GLN A 308 8.30 -23.19 -7.66
CA GLN A 308 7.88 -22.47 -6.44
C GLN A 308 6.37 -22.18 -6.43
N LEU A 309 5.75 -21.96 -7.57
CA LEU A 309 4.31 -21.82 -7.69
C LEU A 309 3.52 -23.06 -7.23
N GLU A 310 4.11 -24.26 -7.25
CA GLU A 310 3.43 -25.48 -6.78
C GLU A 310 3.11 -25.44 -5.28
N THR A 311 3.92 -24.71 -4.49
CA THR A 311 3.79 -24.64 -3.03
C THR A 311 3.35 -23.27 -2.51
N LEU A 312 3.27 -22.27 -3.38
CA LEU A 312 2.91 -20.91 -3.00
C LEU A 312 1.41 -20.83 -2.68
N SER A 313 1.06 -20.37 -1.47
CA SER A 313 -0.34 -20.23 -1.05
C SER A 313 -1.15 -19.24 -1.90
N THR A 314 -0.49 -18.28 -2.50
CA THR A 314 -1.03 -17.22 -3.38
C THR A 314 -0.85 -17.53 -4.86
N ALA A 315 -0.51 -18.76 -5.22
CA ALA A 315 -0.16 -19.21 -6.58
C ALA A 315 -1.15 -18.75 -7.66
N GLN A 316 -2.45 -18.70 -7.37
CA GLN A 316 -3.46 -18.26 -8.33
C GLN A 316 -3.26 -16.81 -8.78
N THR A 317 -3.00 -15.90 -7.85
CA THR A 317 -2.76 -14.47 -8.14
C THR A 317 -1.43 -14.30 -8.85
N ALA A 318 -0.36 -14.92 -8.32
CA ALA A 318 0.98 -14.86 -8.89
C ALA A 318 1.01 -15.40 -10.33
N ARG A 319 0.31 -16.51 -10.60
CA ARG A 319 0.20 -17.07 -11.94
C ARG A 319 -0.42 -16.09 -12.94
N GLN A 320 -1.54 -15.45 -12.56
CA GLN A 320 -2.21 -14.48 -13.41
C GLN A 320 -1.29 -13.28 -13.72
N SER A 321 -0.57 -12.77 -12.73
CA SER A 321 0.40 -11.69 -12.89
C SER A 321 1.55 -12.11 -13.82
N ILE A 322 2.18 -13.27 -13.58
CA ILE A 322 3.27 -13.80 -14.42
C ILE A 322 2.83 -13.98 -15.87
N ASP A 323 1.65 -14.56 -16.11
CA ASP A 323 1.17 -14.84 -17.47
C ASP A 323 0.77 -13.56 -18.23
N ALA A 324 0.20 -12.57 -17.53
CA ALA A 324 -0.26 -11.32 -18.14
C ALA A 324 0.85 -10.27 -18.27
N CYS A 325 1.68 -10.10 -17.24
CA CYS A 325 2.59 -8.96 -17.10
C CYS A 325 4.06 -9.36 -16.95
N GLY A 326 4.35 -10.57 -16.46
CA GLY A 326 5.72 -11.04 -16.22
C GLY A 326 6.55 -11.14 -17.50
N LYS A 327 7.83 -10.75 -17.40
CA LYS A 327 8.78 -10.83 -18.50
C LYS A 327 10.19 -11.13 -17.99
N ILE A 328 10.91 -11.93 -18.76
CA ILE A 328 12.36 -12.02 -18.70
C ILE A 328 12.90 -11.48 -20.02
N ILE A 329 13.77 -10.48 -19.98
CA ILE A 329 14.30 -9.82 -21.15
C ILE A 329 15.78 -10.13 -21.29
N ILE A 330 16.18 -10.65 -22.45
CA ILE A 330 17.57 -10.91 -22.77
C ILE A 330 18.14 -9.68 -23.48
N VAL A 331 19.22 -9.16 -22.93
CA VAL A 331 19.97 -8.00 -23.44
C VAL A 331 21.40 -8.39 -23.81
N ASP A 332 22.07 -7.54 -24.61
CA ASP A 332 23.42 -7.80 -25.10
C ASP A 332 24.52 -7.44 -24.08
N SER A 333 24.22 -6.51 -23.13
CA SER A 333 25.16 -6.07 -22.10
C SER A 333 24.46 -5.53 -20.85
N LEU A 334 25.23 -5.36 -19.76
CA LEU A 334 24.73 -4.73 -18.52
C LEU A 334 24.41 -3.25 -18.71
N GLU A 335 25.11 -2.54 -19.59
CA GLU A 335 24.80 -1.17 -19.97
C GLU A 335 23.39 -1.09 -20.59
N GLN A 336 23.07 -2.02 -21.49
CA GLN A 336 21.73 -2.10 -22.06
C GLN A 336 20.69 -2.46 -21.00
N ALA A 337 21.00 -3.33 -20.03
CA ALA A 337 20.10 -3.60 -18.89
C ALA A 337 19.82 -2.33 -18.08
N ALA A 338 20.85 -1.54 -17.81
CA ALA A 338 20.72 -0.26 -17.10
C ALA A 338 19.89 0.76 -17.91
N GLU A 339 20.05 0.82 -19.24
CA GLU A 339 19.21 1.65 -20.11
C GLU A 339 17.73 1.23 -20.05
N PHE A 340 17.45 -0.08 -20.03
CA PHE A 340 16.09 -0.60 -19.86
C PHE A 340 15.50 -0.21 -18.50
N ALA A 341 16.27 -0.34 -17.42
CA ALA A 341 15.86 0.08 -16.07
C ALA A 341 15.57 1.60 -16.04
N ASN A 342 16.45 2.43 -16.59
CA ASN A 342 16.28 3.88 -16.65
C ASN A 342 15.04 4.28 -17.46
N ARG A 343 14.77 3.62 -18.58
CA ARG A 343 13.57 3.89 -19.41
C ARG A 343 12.29 3.44 -18.72
N LYS A 344 12.34 2.31 -17.99
CA LYS A 344 11.20 1.78 -17.25
C LYS A 344 10.93 2.58 -15.98
N ALA A 345 11.99 3.04 -15.31
CA ALA A 345 11.94 3.75 -14.02
C ALA A 345 11.07 3.00 -12.99
N PRO A 346 11.44 1.76 -12.62
CA PRO A 346 10.58 0.90 -11.83
C PRO A 346 10.49 1.37 -10.38
N GLU A 347 9.41 0.98 -9.70
CA GLU A 347 9.22 1.19 -8.26
C GLU A 347 10.30 0.49 -7.42
N HIS A 348 10.56 -0.79 -7.75
CA HIS A 348 11.61 -1.58 -7.11
C HIS A 348 12.64 -1.99 -8.15
N LEU A 349 13.90 -1.62 -7.91
CA LEU A 349 15.05 -2.05 -8.71
C LEU A 349 15.97 -2.90 -7.86
N GLU A 350 16.25 -4.11 -8.31
CA GLU A 350 17.18 -5.05 -7.67
C GLU A 350 18.37 -5.34 -8.58
N LEU A 351 19.54 -5.43 -7.99
CA LEU A 351 20.77 -5.80 -8.67
C LEU A 351 21.26 -7.14 -8.06
N ALA A 352 21.01 -8.22 -8.77
CA ALA A 352 21.37 -9.59 -8.37
C ALA A 352 22.55 -10.07 -9.21
N MET A 353 23.76 -9.53 -8.95
CA MET A 353 24.99 -9.82 -9.68
C MET A 353 26.21 -9.60 -8.77
N GLU A 354 27.35 -10.19 -9.11
CA GLU A 354 28.63 -9.84 -8.49
C GLU A 354 29.11 -8.45 -8.94
N GLU A 355 29.87 -7.75 -8.06
CA GLU A 355 30.48 -6.44 -8.36
C GLU A 355 31.57 -6.52 -9.44
#